data_f0a5873e29e3c2e9290a70ff27e220f8
#
_entry.id   f0a5873e29e3c2e9290a70ff27e220f8
#
_cell.length_a   1.000
_cell.length_b   1.000
_cell.length_c   1.000
_cell.angle_alpha   90.00
_cell.angle_beta   90.00
_cell.angle_gamma   90.00
#
_symmetry.space_group_name_H-M   'P 1'
#
loop_
_entity.id
_entity.type
_entity.pdbx_description
1 polymer ?
#
loop_
_entity_poly.entity_id
_entity_poly.type
_entity_poly.pdbx_seq_one_letter_code
_entity_poly.pdbx_strand_id
1 'polypeptide(L)'
;FAQVHEEEHIMSLDIIGPIMIMMADQATVPVAVHLDHGVDLHILKKALDMGFTSIMYDGSSLPYGENIAYTRMAVSMAKEYGASVEAEIGQMAGVTLNDQKITENRKIDRSMFTDPLIAQDFVEKTGVDCLACAFGTVHGLYATKPCLDYELVKELDAAIGVPIVMHGGSGVSEADYDIVIENGVRKVNYYTYMAKSGG
;
A
#
# COMPACT_ATOMS: atom_id res chain seq x y z
N PHE A 1 -2.00 5.36 -7.00
CA PHE A 1 -2.62 4.94 -8.24
C PHE A 1 -2.47 6.00 -9.34
N ALA A 2 -2.92 7.23 -9.08
CA ALA A 2 -2.83 8.32 -10.04
C ALA A 2 -1.38 8.59 -10.50
N GLN A 3 -0.40 8.51 -9.62
CA GLN A 3 0.97 8.89 -9.92
C GLN A 3 1.72 7.88 -10.80
N VAL A 4 1.50 6.58 -10.60
CA VAL A 4 2.10 5.53 -11.45
C VAL A 4 1.54 5.58 -12.88
N HIS A 5 0.34 6.13 -13.05
CA HIS A 5 -0.36 6.18 -14.33
C HIS A 5 -0.42 7.57 -14.96
N GLU A 6 0.01 8.65 -14.28
CA GLU A 6 0.20 9.97 -14.91
C GLU A 6 1.25 9.92 -16.04
N GLU A 7 2.30 9.15 -15.86
CA GLU A 7 3.31 8.92 -16.92
C GLU A 7 2.74 8.12 -18.11
N GLU A 8 1.70 7.31 -17.87
CA GLU A 8 1.00 6.54 -18.91
C GLU A 8 -0.23 7.26 -19.47
N HIS A 9 -0.49 8.51 -19.06
CA HIS A 9 -1.62 9.34 -19.53
C HIS A 9 -3.02 8.73 -19.29
N ILE A 10 -3.18 7.84 -18.30
CA ILE A 10 -4.48 7.16 -18.08
C ILE A 10 -5.47 8.10 -17.40
N MET A 11 -5.12 8.73 -16.27
CA MET A 11 -5.99 9.69 -15.61
C MET A 11 -5.25 10.49 -14.52
N SER A 12 -5.35 11.81 -14.57
CA SER A 12 -4.74 12.66 -13.53
C SER A 12 -5.57 12.69 -12.24
N LEU A 13 -4.91 12.99 -11.13
CA LEU A 13 -5.58 13.18 -9.83
C LEU A 13 -6.65 14.27 -9.88
N ASP A 14 -6.42 15.33 -10.67
CA ASP A 14 -7.39 16.44 -10.85
C ASP A 14 -8.72 15.99 -11.47
N ILE A 15 -8.71 14.90 -12.22
CA ILE A 15 -9.90 14.34 -12.86
C ILE A 15 -10.54 13.29 -11.95
N ILE A 16 -9.76 12.30 -11.48
CA ILE A 16 -10.32 11.18 -10.73
C ILE A 16 -10.66 11.53 -9.29
N GLY A 17 -9.90 12.43 -8.64
CA GLY A 17 -10.10 12.78 -7.24
C GLY A 17 -11.49 13.30 -6.93
N PRO A 18 -12.00 14.34 -7.63
CA PRO A 18 -13.37 14.82 -7.43
C PRO A 18 -14.44 13.77 -7.67
N ILE A 19 -14.24 12.86 -8.63
CA ILE A 19 -15.17 11.76 -8.92
C ILE A 19 -15.21 10.78 -7.76
N MET A 20 -14.04 10.40 -7.22
CA MET A 20 -13.95 9.48 -6.08
C MET A 20 -14.63 10.06 -4.83
N ILE A 21 -14.40 11.35 -4.54
CA ILE A 21 -15.02 12.06 -3.42
C ILE A 21 -16.53 12.08 -3.57
N MET A 22 -17.03 12.48 -4.75
CA MET A 22 -18.46 12.49 -5.04
C MET A 22 -19.10 11.11 -4.86
N MET A 23 -18.43 10.03 -5.31
CA MET A 23 -18.92 8.67 -5.15
C MET A 23 -18.91 8.24 -3.68
N ALA A 24 -17.88 8.63 -2.93
CA ALA A 24 -17.80 8.33 -1.50
C ALA A 24 -18.92 9.02 -0.72
N ASP A 25 -19.21 10.28 -1.02
CA ASP A 25 -20.30 11.05 -0.39
C ASP A 25 -21.70 10.46 -0.67
N GLN A 26 -21.87 9.82 -1.82
CA GLN A 26 -23.13 9.17 -2.21
C GLN A 26 -23.25 7.73 -1.73
N ALA A 27 -22.19 7.16 -1.18
CA ALA A 27 -22.18 5.78 -0.73
C ALA A 27 -23.08 5.58 0.51
N THR A 28 -23.73 4.42 0.58
CA THR A 28 -24.57 4.03 1.73
C THR A 28 -23.78 3.31 2.82
N VAL A 29 -22.49 3.13 2.61
CA VAL A 29 -21.51 2.51 3.53
C VAL A 29 -20.36 3.48 3.76
N PRO A 30 -19.61 3.36 4.87
CA PRO A 30 -18.42 4.15 5.07
C PRO A 30 -17.39 3.93 3.94
N VAL A 31 -16.90 5.00 3.33
CA VAL A 31 -15.89 4.97 2.27
C VAL A 31 -14.78 5.95 2.61
N ALA A 32 -13.53 5.46 2.67
CA ALA A 32 -12.35 6.30 2.73
C ALA A 32 -11.84 6.54 1.29
N VAL A 33 -11.57 7.79 0.96
CA VAL A 33 -10.90 8.14 -0.30
C VAL A 33 -9.40 8.19 -0.02
N HIS A 34 -8.65 7.28 -0.65
CA HIS A 34 -7.25 7.02 -0.35
C HIS A 34 -6.34 7.29 -1.56
N LEU A 35 -5.27 8.04 -1.35
CA LEU A 35 -4.17 8.16 -2.31
C LEU A 35 -3.18 7.02 -2.07
N ASP A 36 -3.08 6.10 -3.02
CA ASP A 36 -2.19 4.94 -3.00
C ASP A 36 -0.83 5.27 -3.63
N HIS A 37 0.28 4.81 -3.03
CA HIS A 37 1.66 4.98 -3.50
C HIS A 37 2.09 6.42 -3.85
N GLY A 38 1.81 7.39 -2.99
CA GLY A 38 2.37 8.73 -3.14
C GLY A 38 3.86 8.76 -2.77
N VAL A 39 4.73 9.10 -3.73
CA VAL A 39 6.19 9.19 -3.52
C VAL A 39 6.70 10.62 -3.31
N ASP A 40 5.81 11.60 -3.40
CA ASP A 40 6.11 13.03 -3.31
C ASP A 40 5.12 13.72 -2.35
N LEU A 41 5.64 14.49 -1.40
CA LEU A 41 4.82 15.24 -0.45
C LEU A 41 3.89 16.26 -1.12
N HIS A 42 4.22 16.74 -2.32
CA HIS A 42 3.36 17.66 -3.06
C HIS A 42 2.06 16.97 -3.51
N ILE A 43 2.14 15.75 -4.04
CA ILE A 43 0.95 15.00 -4.45
C ILE A 43 0.09 14.60 -3.25
N LEU A 44 0.71 14.26 -2.11
CA LEU A 44 0.00 14.02 -0.87
C LEU A 44 -0.80 15.26 -0.42
N LYS A 45 -0.14 16.41 -0.41
CA LYS A 45 -0.78 17.68 -0.09
C LYS A 45 -1.96 17.99 -1.01
N LYS A 46 -1.76 17.78 -2.32
CA LYS A 46 -2.79 17.98 -3.34
C LYS A 46 -4.02 17.10 -3.10
N ALA A 47 -3.80 15.82 -2.77
CA ALA A 47 -4.89 14.90 -2.43
C ALA A 47 -5.64 15.35 -1.16
N LEU A 48 -4.93 15.76 -0.12
CA LEU A 48 -5.53 16.29 1.11
C LEU A 48 -6.33 17.57 0.86
N ASP A 49 -5.80 18.52 0.06
CA ASP A 49 -6.50 19.74 -0.35
C ASP A 49 -7.79 19.45 -1.11
N MET A 50 -7.87 18.34 -1.83
CA MET A 50 -9.08 17.88 -2.52
C MET A 50 -10.12 17.24 -1.59
N GLY A 51 -9.73 16.85 -0.36
CA GLY A 51 -10.62 16.19 0.60
C GLY A 51 -10.42 14.68 0.70
N PHE A 52 -9.28 14.14 0.29
CA PHE A 52 -8.92 12.75 0.56
C PHE A 52 -8.82 12.53 2.07
N THR A 53 -9.41 11.44 2.55
CA THR A 53 -9.48 11.11 3.98
C THR A 53 -8.34 10.19 4.42
N SER A 54 -7.55 9.69 3.47
CA SER A 54 -6.40 8.83 3.71
C SER A 54 -5.37 9.01 2.61
N ILE A 55 -4.10 8.96 2.98
CA ILE A 55 -2.97 9.03 2.04
C ILE A 55 -1.93 7.97 2.38
N MET A 56 -1.20 7.50 1.37
CA MET A 56 -0.02 6.67 1.55
C MET A 56 1.23 7.44 1.10
N TYR A 57 2.24 7.49 1.98
CA TYR A 57 3.60 7.85 1.58
C TYR A 57 4.41 6.57 1.33
N ASP A 58 4.85 6.38 0.10
CA ASP A 58 5.69 5.24 -0.28
C ASP A 58 7.16 5.66 -0.38
N GLY A 59 7.87 5.49 0.72
CA GLY A 59 9.32 5.68 0.82
C GLY A 59 10.10 4.36 0.80
N SER A 60 9.49 3.24 0.39
CA SER A 60 10.10 1.89 0.46
C SER A 60 11.39 1.75 -0.37
N SER A 61 11.55 2.57 -1.41
CA SER A 61 12.77 2.63 -2.24
C SER A 61 13.88 3.49 -1.66
N LEU A 62 13.60 4.28 -0.62
CA LEU A 62 14.56 5.19 0.01
C LEU A 62 15.37 4.49 1.12
N PRO A 63 16.53 5.04 1.50
CA PRO A 63 17.21 4.64 2.73
C PRO A 63 16.26 4.78 3.94
N TYR A 64 16.33 3.83 4.87
CA TYR A 64 15.41 3.71 6.02
C TYR A 64 15.22 5.02 6.78
N GLY A 65 16.31 5.76 7.05
CA GLY A 65 16.23 7.05 7.76
C GLY A 65 15.52 8.15 6.97
N GLU A 66 15.64 8.13 5.65
CA GLU A 66 14.94 9.07 4.77
C GLU A 66 13.44 8.72 4.67
N ASN A 67 13.11 7.42 4.58
CA ASN A 67 11.73 6.97 4.62
C ASN A 67 11.05 7.45 5.92
N ILE A 68 11.68 7.25 7.08
CA ILE A 68 11.16 7.77 8.36
C ILE A 68 10.96 9.29 8.31
N ALA A 69 11.93 10.04 7.82
CA ALA A 69 11.86 11.50 7.81
C ALA A 69 10.67 12.01 6.97
N TYR A 70 10.53 11.52 5.76
CA TYR A 70 9.43 11.92 4.87
C TYR A 70 8.07 11.39 5.34
N THR A 71 8.01 10.17 5.85
CA THR A 71 6.77 9.62 6.44
C THR A 71 6.29 10.47 7.61
N ARG A 72 7.19 10.93 8.49
CA ARG A 72 6.83 11.87 9.58
C ARG A 72 6.27 13.19 9.05
N MET A 73 6.81 13.70 7.95
CA MET A 73 6.29 14.92 7.32
C MET A 73 4.88 14.68 6.78
N ALA A 74 4.64 13.52 6.14
CA ALA A 74 3.32 13.12 5.66
C ALA A 74 2.32 12.98 6.82
N VAL A 75 2.72 12.34 7.92
CA VAL A 75 1.88 12.21 9.14
C VAL A 75 1.55 13.57 9.74
N SER A 76 2.54 14.47 9.85
CA SER A 76 2.31 15.82 10.35
C SER A 76 1.33 16.60 9.49
N MET A 77 1.49 16.50 8.16
CA MET A 77 0.61 17.14 7.19
C MET A 77 -0.82 16.58 7.28
N ALA A 78 -0.99 15.28 7.28
CA ALA A 78 -2.31 14.63 7.30
C ALA A 78 -3.11 14.95 8.56
N LYS A 79 -2.44 15.15 9.70
CA LYS A 79 -3.08 15.57 10.96
C LYS A 79 -3.82 16.89 10.85
N GLU A 80 -3.34 17.84 10.05
CA GLU A 80 -4.01 19.13 9.83
C GLU A 80 -5.34 18.97 9.10
N TYR A 81 -5.50 17.86 8.34
CA TYR A 81 -6.71 17.53 7.57
C TYR A 81 -7.60 16.50 8.25
N GLY A 82 -7.15 15.92 9.39
CA GLY A 82 -7.85 14.80 10.03
C GLY A 82 -7.83 13.52 9.19
N ALA A 83 -6.85 13.37 8.30
CA ALA A 83 -6.68 12.21 7.44
C ALA A 83 -5.70 11.19 8.05
N SER A 84 -5.89 9.91 7.71
CA SER A 84 -5.00 8.82 8.10
C SER A 84 -3.83 8.65 7.13
N VAL A 85 -2.73 8.09 7.62
CA VAL A 85 -1.52 7.85 6.85
C VAL A 85 -1.12 6.38 6.86
N GLU A 86 -0.94 5.84 5.67
CA GLU A 86 -0.28 4.58 5.40
C GLU A 86 1.17 4.82 4.98
N ALA A 87 2.05 3.91 5.32
CA ALA A 87 3.42 3.87 4.78
C ALA A 87 3.82 2.44 4.42
N GLU A 88 4.96 2.28 3.77
CA GLU A 88 5.48 0.98 3.35
C GLU A 88 6.94 0.80 3.76
N ILE A 89 7.26 -0.40 4.22
CA ILE A 89 8.62 -0.88 4.45
C ILE A 89 8.79 -2.31 3.94
N GLY A 90 10.02 -2.66 3.60
CA GLY A 90 10.34 -3.90 2.91
C GLY A 90 10.33 -3.71 1.39
N GLN A 91 10.76 -4.72 0.66
CA GLN A 91 10.77 -4.67 -0.79
C GLN A 91 9.71 -5.62 -1.34
N MET A 92 8.64 -5.06 -1.87
CA MET A 92 7.73 -5.85 -2.69
C MET A 92 8.27 -5.94 -4.12
N ALA A 93 8.42 -7.16 -4.63
CA ALA A 93 8.80 -7.35 -6.02
C ALA A 93 7.66 -6.81 -6.91
N GLY A 94 7.93 -5.71 -7.63
CA GLY A 94 6.99 -5.15 -8.61
C GLY A 94 7.20 -5.81 -9.97
N VAL A 95 6.09 -6.15 -10.65
CA VAL A 95 6.09 -6.41 -12.10
C VAL A 95 5.30 -5.27 -12.73
N THR A 96 5.99 -4.36 -13.40
CA THR A 96 5.31 -3.35 -14.21
C THR A 96 4.68 -4.01 -15.44
N LEU A 97 3.49 -3.53 -15.83
CA LEU A 97 2.76 -4.04 -17.01
C LEU A 97 3.59 -3.99 -18.32
N ASN A 98 4.66 -3.19 -18.36
CA ASN A 98 5.57 -3.07 -19.47
C ASN A 98 6.75 -4.05 -19.46
N ASP A 99 7.02 -4.70 -18.33
CA ASP A 99 8.03 -5.77 -18.29
C ASP A 99 7.43 -7.09 -18.77
N GLN A 100 7.40 -7.27 -20.11
CA GLN A 100 7.07 -8.54 -20.78
C GLN A 100 8.06 -9.68 -20.46
N LYS A 101 9.04 -9.46 -19.64
CA LYS A 101 9.85 -10.49 -19.00
C LYS A 101 9.24 -10.82 -17.64
N ILE A 102 8.16 -11.60 -17.66
CA ILE A 102 7.80 -12.47 -16.54
C ILE A 102 9.08 -13.24 -16.21
N THR A 103 9.76 -12.81 -15.18
CA THR A 103 10.96 -13.53 -14.73
C THR A 103 10.50 -14.82 -14.09
N GLU A 104 10.51 -15.87 -14.89
CA GLU A 104 10.13 -17.26 -14.55
C GLU A 104 10.91 -17.86 -13.38
N ASN A 105 11.57 -17.15 -12.50
CA ASN A 105 12.30 -17.75 -11.36
C ASN A 105 12.81 -16.73 -10.33
N ARG A 106 12.10 -15.64 -10.04
CA ARG A 106 12.41 -14.99 -8.76
C ARG A 106 11.75 -15.82 -7.66
N LYS A 107 12.53 -16.74 -7.06
CA LYS A 107 12.21 -17.20 -5.71
C LYS A 107 12.08 -15.95 -4.86
N ILE A 108 10.89 -15.73 -4.29
CA ILE A 108 10.70 -14.68 -3.30
C ILE A 108 11.67 -15.01 -2.17
N ASP A 109 12.70 -14.19 -2.02
CA ASP A 109 13.71 -14.38 -0.99
C ASP A 109 13.16 -13.75 0.30
N ARG A 110 13.13 -14.52 1.37
CA ARG A 110 12.68 -14.06 2.70
C ARG A 110 13.50 -12.85 3.21
N SER A 111 14.70 -12.62 2.67
CA SER A 111 15.50 -11.43 2.95
C SER A 111 14.85 -10.12 2.48
N MET A 112 13.85 -10.20 1.60
CA MET A 112 13.06 -9.06 1.13
C MET A 112 11.83 -8.78 2.01
N PHE A 113 11.49 -9.69 2.92
CA PHE A 113 10.33 -9.55 3.79
C PHE A 113 10.59 -8.50 4.87
N THR A 114 9.50 -7.95 5.38
CA THR A 114 9.56 -6.97 6.45
C THR A 114 10.01 -7.61 7.76
N ASP A 115 11.08 -7.10 8.36
CA ASP A 115 11.52 -7.52 9.70
C ASP A 115 10.59 -6.90 10.77
N PRO A 116 10.01 -7.71 11.69
CA PRO A 116 9.09 -7.20 12.71
C PRO A 116 9.68 -6.13 13.65
N LEU A 117 10.97 -6.22 14.00
CA LEU A 117 11.62 -5.23 14.86
C LEU A 117 11.86 -3.91 14.12
N ILE A 118 12.20 -3.98 12.84
CA ILE A 118 12.32 -2.80 11.98
C ILE A 118 10.94 -2.17 11.78
N ALA A 119 9.89 -2.97 11.60
CA ALA A 119 8.52 -2.49 11.48
C ALA A 119 8.04 -1.77 12.74
N GLN A 120 8.30 -2.35 13.91
CA GLN A 120 8.00 -1.72 15.19
C GLN A 120 8.70 -0.37 15.34
N ASP A 121 10.02 -0.33 15.13
CA ASP A 121 10.83 0.90 15.21
C ASP A 121 10.33 1.98 14.23
N PHE A 122 9.90 1.56 13.02
CA PHE A 122 9.35 2.48 12.02
C PHE A 122 8.03 3.10 12.50
N VAL A 123 7.08 2.29 12.97
CA VAL A 123 5.78 2.76 13.47
C VAL A 123 5.96 3.69 14.66
N GLU A 124 6.80 3.33 15.63
CA GLU A 124 7.09 4.15 16.80
C GLU A 124 7.70 5.52 16.44
N LYS A 125 8.58 5.55 15.44
CA LYS A 125 9.24 6.78 14.98
C LYS A 125 8.37 7.66 14.10
N THR A 126 7.48 7.08 13.31
CA THR A 126 6.70 7.82 12.30
C THR A 126 5.31 8.19 12.78
N GLY A 127 4.68 7.34 13.58
CA GLY A 127 3.32 7.51 14.04
C GLY A 127 2.28 7.32 12.92
N VAL A 128 2.55 6.44 11.95
CA VAL A 128 1.58 6.07 10.90
C VAL A 128 0.37 5.34 11.48
N ASP A 129 -0.75 5.42 10.79
CA ASP A 129 -2.00 4.78 11.21
C ASP A 129 -2.11 3.32 10.75
N CYS A 130 -1.40 2.94 9.68
CA CYS A 130 -1.28 1.56 9.19
C CYS A 130 0.00 1.38 8.38
N LEU A 131 0.46 0.13 8.25
CA LEU A 131 1.74 -0.19 7.61
C LEU A 131 1.60 -1.29 6.57
N ALA A 132 2.03 -1.01 5.35
CA ALA A 132 2.20 -2.01 4.31
C ALA A 132 3.50 -2.79 4.55
N CYS A 133 3.35 -4.12 4.65
CA CYS A 133 4.43 -5.04 4.95
C CYS A 133 4.62 -6.08 3.85
N ALA A 134 5.87 -6.40 3.54
CA ALA A 134 6.21 -7.47 2.61
C ALA A 134 6.28 -8.81 3.34
N PHE A 135 5.43 -9.76 2.94
CA PHE A 135 5.39 -11.13 3.47
C PHE A 135 5.09 -12.20 2.42
N GLY A 136 5.39 -11.89 1.14
CA GLY A 136 5.28 -12.85 0.02
C GLY A 136 4.31 -12.49 -1.08
N THR A 137 3.65 -11.32 -0.99
CA THR A 137 2.87 -10.76 -2.10
C THR A 137 3.75 -9.99 -3.08
N VAL A 138 3.26 -9.82 -4.31
CA VAL A 138 3.89 -9.00 -5.35
C VAL A 138 2.84 -8.13 -6.03
N HIS A 139 3.23 -6.97 -6.54
CA HIS A 139 2.37 -6.14 -7.38
C HIS A 139 2.26 -6.72 -8.79
N GLY A 140 1.06 -6.65 -9.37
CA GLY A 140 0.81 -7.07 -10.75
C GLY A 140 0.26 -8.49 -10.89
N LEU A 141 0.67 -9.19 -11.95
CA LEU A 141 0.24 -10.56 -12.21
C LEU A 141 1.25 -11.55 -11.62
N TYR A 142 0.76 -12.51 -10.86
CA TYR A 142 1.58 -13.59 -10.37
C TYR A 142 1.93 -14.57 -11.51
N ALA A 143 3.22 -14.84 -11.68
CA ALA A 143 3.69 -15.88 -12.60
C ALA A 143 3.45 -17.31 -12.04
N THR A 144 3.46 -17.42 -10.71
CA THR A 144 3.22 -18.66 -9.96
C THR A 144 2.30 -18.35 -8.79
N LYS A 145 1.71 -19.37 -8.15
CA LYS A 145 0.91 -19.16 -6.94
C LYS A 145 1.72 -18.39 -5.88
N PRO A 146 1.16 -17.33 -5.25
CA PRO A 146 1.82 -16.62 -4.15
C PRO A 146 2.21 -17.58 -3.02
N CYS A 147 3.34 -17.33 -2.38
CA CYS A 147 3.79 -18.06 -1.21
C CYS A 147 3.89 -17.10 -0.03
N LEU A 148 2.80 -17.01 0.73
CA LEU A 148 2.67 -16.07 1.85
C LEU A 148 3.25 -16.67 3.12
N ASP A 149 3.97 -15.85 3.89
CA ASP A 149 4.51 -16.21 5.19
C ASP A 149 3.51 -15.81 6.30
N TYR A 150 2.59 -16.70 6.63
CA TYR A 150 1.52 -16.43 7.60
C TYR A 150 2.05 -16.25 9.03
N GLU A 151 3.13 -16.95 9.40
CA GLU A 151 3.71 -16.78 10.73
C GLU A 151 4.36 -15.40 10.85
N LEU A 152 5.00 -14.90 9.78
CA LEU A 152 5.51 -13.54 9.76
C LEU A 152 4.40 -12.50 9.91
N VAL A 153 3.21 -12.72 9.33
CA VAL A 153 2.07 -11.82 9.51
C VAL A 153 1.67 -11.73 10.99
N LYS A 154 1.63 -12.85 11.72
CA LYS A 154 1.37 -12.85 13.17
C LYS A 154 2.45 -12.12 13.97
N GLU A 155 3.72 -12.35 13.61
CA GLU A 155 4.86 -11.69 14.26
C GLU A 155 4.78 -10.17 14.06
N LEU A 156 4.44 -9.72 12.85
CA LEU A 156 4.23 -8.32 12.53
C LEU A 156 3.05 -7.72 13.30
N ASP A 157 1.88 -8.38 13.31
CA ASP A 157 0.69 -7.91 14.04
C ASP A 157 0.98 -7.74 15.54
N ALA A 158 1.72 -8.69 16.13
CA ALA A 158 2.12 -8.62 17.52
C ALA A 158 3.13 -7.49 17.80
N ALA A 159 3.96 -7.12 16.82
CA ALA A 159 5.05 -6.16 17.00
C ALA A 159 4.61 -4.71 16.79
N ILE A 160 3.81 -4.42 15.76
CA ILE A 160 3.64 -3.04 15.28
C ILE A 160 2.49 -2.26 15.94
N GLY A 161 1.48 -2.94 16.47
CA GLY A 161 0.36 -2.30 17.16
C GLY A 161 -0.55 -1.40 16.29
N VAL A 162 -0.34 -1.40 14.97
CA VAL A 162 -1.20 -0.73 13.96
C VAL A 162 -1.65 -1.76 12.91
N PRO A 163 -2.76 -1.51 12.18
CA PRO A 163 -3.22 -2.41 11.12
C PRO A 163 -2.16 -2.72 10.08
N ILE A 164 -2.01 -4.01 9.73
CA ILE A 164 -1.20 -4.45 8.59
C ILE A 164 -2.00 -4.25 7.31
N VAL A 165 -1.32 -3.68 6.30
CA VAL A 165 -1.85 -3.57 4.94
C VAL A 165 -1.16 -4.60 4.04
N MET A 166 -1.96 -5.33 3.27
CA MET A 166 -1.49 -6.26 2.25
C MET A 166 -1.62 -5.63 0.87
N HIS A 167 -0.51 -5.30 0.24
CA HIS A 167 -0.46 -4.95 -1.18
C HIS A 167 -0.39 -6.21 -2.04
N GLY A 168 -0.67 -6.07 -3.35
CA GLY A 168 -0.59 -7.19 -4.28
C GLY A 168 -1.65 -8.29 -4.07
N GLY A 169 -2.86 -7.94 -3.62
CA GLY A 169 -3.91 -8.91 -3.34
C GLY A 169 -4.46 -9.64 -4.58
N SER A 170 -4.39 -9.05 -5.78
CA SER A 170 -4.90 -9.68 -7.00
C SER A 170 -4.18 -11.00 -7.30
N GLY A 171 -4.90 -12.13 -7.26
CA GLY A 171 -4.34 -13.46 -7.49
C GLY A 171 -4.04 -14.27 -6.24
N VAL A 172 -4.23 -13.70 -5.06
CA VAL A 172 -4.26 -14.42 -3.78
C VAL A 172 -5.56 -15.22 -3.70
N SER A 173 -5.53 -16.45 -3.18
CA SER A 173 -6.72 -17.31 -3.07
C SER A 173 -7.60 -16.89 -1.87
N GLU A 174 -8.91 -17.23 -1.92
CA GLU A 174 -9.84 -16.98 -0.81
C GLU A 174 -9.32 -17.56 0.52
N ALA A 175 -8.82 -18.79 0.49
CA ALA A 175 -8.27 -19.42 1.69
C ALA A 175 -7.04 -18.67 2.24
N ASP A 176 -6.19 -18.13 1.36
CA ASP A 176 -5.03 -17.34 1.78
C ASP A 176 -5.50 -15.99 2.37
N TYR A 177 -6.59 -15.38 1.84
CA TYR A 177 -7.20 -14.18 2.44
C TYR A 177 -7.71 -14.43 3.84
N ASP A 178 -8.47 -15.51 4.06
CA ASP A 178 -8.99 -15.85 5.38
C ASP A 178 -7.84 -15.96 6.38
N ILE A 179 -6.77 -16.66 6.02
CA ILE A 179 -5.61 -16.85 6.90
C ILE A 179 -4.91 -15.52 7.21
N VAL A 180 -4.63 -14.66 6.24
CA VAL A 180 -3.91 -13.40 6.51
C VAL A 180 -4.77 -12.42 7.30
N ILE A 181 -6.10 -12.41 7.09
CA ILE A 181 -7.03 -11.57 7.85
C ILE A 181 -7.09 -12.04 9.30
N GLU A 182 -7.19 -13.35 9.54
CA GLU A 182 -7.15 -13.93 10.90
C GLU A 182 -5.83 -13.60 11.63
N ASN A 183 -4.74 -13.45 10.90
CA ASN A 183 -3.40 -13.22 11.44
C ASN A 183 -3.01 -11.73 11.55
N GLY A 184 -3.87 -10.77 11.20
CA GLY A 184 -3.57 -9.35 11.48
C GLY A 184 -3.72 -8.39 10.29
N VAL A 185 -3.88 -8.88 9.06
CA VAL A 185 -4.18 -8.00 7.92
C VAL A 185 -5.55 -7.36 8.08
N ARG A 186 -5.65 -6.04 7.91
CA ARG A 186 -6.91 -5.28 8.06
C ARG A 186 -7.26 -4.45 6.83
N LYS A 187 -6.32 -4.22 5.93
CA LYS A 187 -6.54 -3.56 4.63
C LYS A 187 -5.90 -4.40 3.54
N VAL A 188 -6.56 -4.51 2.39
CA VAL A 188 -6.06 -5.23 1.22
C VAL A 188 -6.15 -4.34 -0.01
N ASN A 189 -5.04 -4.18 -0.72
CA ASN A 189 -5.02 -3.51 -2.01
C ASN A 189 -5.27 -4.53 -3.13
N TYR A 190 -6.42 -4.37 -3.83
CA TYR A 190 -6.84 -5.25 -4.91
C TYR A 190 -7.09 -4.44 -6.17
N TYR A 191 -6.19 -4.52 -7.14
CA TYR A 191 -6.25 -3.67 -8.34
C TYR A 191 -6.17 -4.45 -9.65
N THR A 192 -5.12 -5.24 -9.86
CA THR A 192 -4.75 -5.77 -11.18
C THR A 192 -5.88 -6.53 -11.87
N TYR A 193 -6.60 -7.39 -11.15
CA TYR A 193 -7.72 -8.15 -11.73
C TYR A 193 -8.95 -7.29 -11.95
N MET A 194 -9.18 -6.28 -11.10
CA MET A 194 -10.26 -5.31 -11.30
C MET A 194 -10.02 -4.48 -12.56
N ALA A 195 -8.81 -3.95 -12.75
CA ALA A 195 -8.44 -3.19 -13.93
C ALA A 195 -8.54 -4.06 -15.21
N LYS A 196 -8.07 -5.31 -15.14
CA LYS A 196 -8.16 -6.24 -16.26
C LYS A 196 -9.62 -6.60 -16.63
N SER A 197 -10.52 -6.63 -15.66
CA SER A 197 -11.94 -6.94 -15.90
C SER A 197 -12.71 -5.74 -16.41
N GLY A 198 -12.26 -4.51 -16.11
CA GLY A 198 -12.90 -3.26 -16.56
C GLY A 198 -12.41 -2.75 -17.92
N GLY A 199 -11.25 -3.18 -18.38
CA GLY A 199 -10.69 -2.87 -19.70
C GLY A 199 -10.93 -3.97 -20.69
#